data_83268f6aab5a04dffccc28890080bd18
#
_entry.id   83268f6aab5a04dffccc28890080bd18
#
_cell.length_a   1.000
_cell.length_b   1.000
_cell.length_c   1.000
_cell.angle_alpha   90.00
_cell.angle_beta   90.00
_cell.angle_gamma   90.00
#
_symmetry.space_group_name_H-M   'P 1'
#
loop_
_entity.id
_entity.type
_entity.pdbx_description
1 polymer ?
#
loop_
_entity_poly.entity_id
_entity_poly.type
_entity_poly.pdbx_seq_one_letter_code
_entity_poly.pdbx_strand_id
1 'polypeptide(L)'
;FIYVTHDQIEAMTMGTRIVVMKDGFMQQVDTPQNLYDYPINLFVAGFIGTPQMNFFKGAKLVSEGKGKARKVYVSFIGNNKILLPGSVVARIKNIDEYLDTDKEITLGVRPEDIHQDQAFINTSPDTVVKARIEVIEKLGAETQIYCELDHASKESSVIDNSTQMIAKISSRAIINLKDIIDLAFDAHHIHLFDGYTEATILERDEGYEVISENAEGAAFVPPTPQEMRAQIDSARIVTKEMKAQMRKDKKMAKRTEAAAQKQAAEEAMKAESEEKTEENNDENKDAE
;
A
#
# COMPACT_ATOMS: atom_id res chain seq x y z
N PHE A 1 -7.26 -22.39 13.71
CA PHE A 1 -7.20 -21.19 14.58
C PHE A 1 -7.14 -19.92 13.69
N ILE A 2 -7.49 -18.78 14.26
CA ILE A 2 -7.37 -17.48 13.60
C ILE A 2 -6.22 -16.74 14.27
N TYR A 3 -5.29 -16.20 13.45
CA TYR A 3 -4.16 -15.41 13.92
C TYR A 3 -4.23 -14.03 13.29
N VAL A 4 -4.08 -12.98 14.10
CA VAL A 4 -4.11 -11.58 13.63
C VAL A 4 -2.73 -10.98 13.83
N THR A 5 -2.13 -10.52 12.75
CA THR A 5 -0.79 -9.90 12.77
C THR A 5 -0.75 -8.72 11.81
N HIS A 6 0.19 -7.83 12.01
CA HIS A 6 0.58 -6.81 11.05
C HIS A 6 1.88 -7.18 10.31
N ASP A 7 2.51 -8.29 10.69
CA ASP A 7 3.72 -8.80 10.05
C ASP A 7 3.31 -9.72 8.88
N GLN A 8 3.64 -9.29 7.66
CA GLN A 8 3.32 -10.04 6.46
C GLN A 8 4.13 -11.33 6.32
N ILE A 9 5.36 -11.38 6.87
CA ILE A 9 6.21 -12.59 6.81
C ILE A 9 5.59 -13.68 7.68
N GLU A 10 5.12 -13.34 8.89
CA GLU A 10 4.39 -14.28 9.74
C GLU A 10 3.13 -14.79 9.02
N ALA A 11 2.33 -13.88 8.46
CA ALA A 11 1.10 -14.25 7.76
C ALA A 11 1.38 -15.18 6.58
N MET A 12 2.37 -14.85 5.74
CA MET A 12 2.74 -15.60 4.54
C MET A 12 3.32 -17.00 4.85
N THR A 13 4.00 -17.16 6.00
CA THR A 13 4.64 -18.42 6.38
C THR A 13 3.72 -19.35 7.18
N MET A 14 2.83 -18.81 7.99
CA MET A 14 1.97 -19.58 8.89
C MET A 14 0.56 -19.82 8.34
N GLY A 15 0.08 -18.93 7.50
CA GLY A 15 -1.29 -18.97 6.99
C GLY A 15 -1.45 -19.91 5.79
N THR A 16 -2.42 -20.83 5.85
CA THR A 16 -2.90 -21.54 4.64
C THR A 16 -3.84 -20.65 3.82
N ARG A 17 -4.48 -19.69 4.49
CA ARG A 17 -5.35 -18.67 3.92
C ARG A 17 -5.14 -17.36 4.66
N ILE A 18 -5.01 -16.27 3.92
CA ILE A 18 -4.80 -14.94 4.49
C ILE A 18 -5.96 -14.03 4.09
N VAL A 19 -6.43 -13.25 5.05
CA VAL A 19 -7.41 -12.17 4.83
C VAL A 19 -6.68 -10.84 4.92
N VAL A 20 -6.56 -10.12 3.82
CA VAL A 20 -6.02 -8.75 3.81
C VAL A 20 -7.15 -7.79 4.13
N MET A 21 -6.95 -6.94 5.15
CA MET A 21 -7.94 -5.97 5.60
C MET A 21 -7.41 -4.54 5.52
N LYS A 22 -8.30 -3.60 5.20
CA LYS A 22 -8.03 -2.16 5.23
C LYS A 22 -9.23 -1.42 5.79
N ASP A 23 -9.01 -0.59 6.80
CA ASP A 23 -10.07 0.26 7.42
C ASP A 23 -11.33 -0.52 7.86
N GLY A 24 -11.14 -1.78 8.31
CA GLY A 24 -12.23 -2.67 8.72
C GLY A 24 -12.88 -3.45 7.58
N PHE A 25 -12.47 -3.23 6.33
CA PHE A 25 -13.00 -3.93 5.15
C PHE A 25 -12.02 -4.98 4.65
N MET A 26 -12.57 -6.14 4.32
CA MET A 26 -11.84 -7.20 3.66
C MET A 26 -11.50 -6.77 2.22
N GLN A 27 -10.23 -6.82 1.87
CA GLN A 27 -9.75 -6.48 0.54
C GLN A 27 -9.62 -7.71 -0.34
N GLN A 28 -8.99 -8.76 0.17
CA GLN A 28 -8.83 -10.04 -0.54
C GLN A 28 -8.66 -11.17 0.47
N VAL A 29 -9.19 -12.35 0.13
CA VAL A 29 -8.96 -13.60 0.85
C VAL A 29 -8.40 -14.60 -0.13
N ASP A 30 -7.20 -15.12 0.14
CA ASP A 30 -6.59 -16.09 -0.75
C ASP A 30 -5.47 -16.88 -0.04
N THR A 31 -4.83 -17.81 -0.77
CA THR A 31 -3.56 -18.40 -0.33
C THR A 31 -2.47 -17.35 -0.34
N PRO A 32 -1.39 -17.52 0.45
CA PRO A 32 -0.23 -16.63 0.43
C PRO A 32 0.29 -16.34 -0.98
N GLN A 33 0.51 -17.39 -1.78
CA GLN A 33 1.03 -17.27 -3.14
C GLN A 33 0.10 -16.47 -4.05
N ASN A 34 -1.22 -16.73 -3.97
CA ASN A 34 -2.19 -16.04 -4.80
C ASN A 34 -2.33 -14.54 -4.46
N LEU A 35 -2.20 -14.18 -3.18
CA LEU A 35 -2.15 -12.77 -2.78
C LEU A 35 -0.94 -12.04 -3.38
N TYR A 36 0.17 -12.77 -3.52
CA TYR A 36 1.40 -12.26 -4.10
C TYR A 36 1.29 -12.14 -5.62
N ASP A 37 0.85 -13.20 -6.31
CA ASP A 37 0.84 -13.28 -7.77
C ASP A 37 -0.37 -12.60 -8.40
N TYR A 38 -1.52 -12.58 -7.70
CA TYR A 38 -2.80 -12.09 -8.24
C TYR A 38 -3.51 -11.11 -7.30
N PRO A 39 -2.85 -9.99 -6.92
CA PRO A 39 -3.49 -8.96 -6.12
C PRO A 39 -4.66 -8.34 -6.90
N ILE A 40 -5.83 -8.23 -6.25
CA ILE A 40 -7.04 -7.71 -6.92
C ILE A 40 -7.07 -6.19 -7.03
N ASN A 41 -6.27 -5.49 -6.23
CA ASN A 41 -6.19 -4.04 -6.26
C ASN A 41 -4.80 -3.53 -5.84
N LEU A 42 -4.58 -2.25 -6.06
CA LEU A 42 -3.33 -1.56 -5.78
C LEU A 42 -2.92 -1.66 -4.29
N PHE A 43 -3.91 -1.65 -3.38
CA PHE A 43 -3.63 -1.77 -1.95
C PHE A 43 -3.03 -3.13 -1.60
N VAL A 44 -3.64 -4.22 -2.04
CA VAL A 44 -3.13 -5.58 -1.78
C VAL A 44 -1.74 -5.76 -2.40
N ALA A 45 -1.56 -5.29 -3.65
CA ALA A 45 -0.28 -5.36 -4.35
C ALA A 45 0.85 -4.63 -3.60
N GLY A 46 0.57 -3.46 -3.04
CA GLY A 46 1.54 -2.68 -2.27
C GLY A 46 1.72 -3.17 -0.83
N PHE A 47 0.70 -3.83 -0.26
CA PHE A 47 0.78 -4.36 1.09
C PHE A 47 1.54 -5.68 1.16
N ILE A 48 1.43 -6.54 0.15
CA ILE A 48 2.06 -7.86 0.10
C ILE A 48 3.38 -7.80 -0.66
N GLY A 49 4.48 -8.13 0.03
CA GLY A 49 5.85 -8.16 -0.50
C GLY A 49 6.79 -7.17 0.20
N THR A 50 8.03 -7.58 0.41
CA THR A 50 9.12 -6.76 1.00
C THR A 50 10.38 -6.89 0.16
N PRO A 51 10.85 -5.78 -0.47
CA PRO A 51 10.21 -4.46 -0.54
C PRO A 51 8.86 -4.44 -1.24
N GLN A 52 8.14 -3.33 -1.09
CA GLN A 52 6.85 -3.14 -1.77
C GLN A 52 7.02 -3.12 -3.29
N MET A 53 5.94 -3.46 -4.01
CA MET A 53 5.84 -3.32 -5.46
C MET A 53 6.10 -1.87 -5.89
N ASN A 54 6.84 -1.70 -6.98
CA ASN A 54 6.98 -0.39 -7.62
C ASN A 54 5.68 -0.04 -8.36
N PHE A 55 5.22 1.20 -8.23
CA PHE A 55 4.02 1.68 -8.92
C PHE A 55 4.32 2.89 -9.78
N PHE A 56 4.05 2.78 -11.06
CA PHE A 56 4.17 3.87 -12.03
C PHE A 56 2.77 4.32 -12.46
N LYS A 57 2.30 5.42 -11.86
CA LYS A 57 0.98 6.00 -12.12
C LYS A 57 0.97 6.82 -13.41
N GLY A 58 -0.22 6.97 -14.01
CA GLY A 58 -0.38 7.71 -15.25
C GLY A 58 0.19 7.00 -16.48
N ALA A 59 0.43 5.68 -16.37
CA ALA A 59 0.83 4.87 -17.52
C ALA A 59 -0.35 4.69 -18.49
N LYS A 60 -0.05 4.39 -19.76
CA LYS A 60 -1.04 4.16 -20.82
C LYS A 60 -0.69 2.92 -21.63
N LEU A 61 -1.71 2.22 -22.11
CA LEU A 61 -1.54 1.17 -23.11
C LEU A 61 -1.52 1.79 -24.50
N VAL A 62 -0.45 1.53 -25.23
CA VAL A 62 -0.26 2.03 -26.60
C VAL A 62 0.09 0.89 -27.54
N SER A 63 -0.31 0.98 -28.79
CA SER A 63 0.04 -0.01 -29.79
C SER A 63 0.90 0.56 -30.90
N GLU A 64 1.79 -0.27 -31.41
CA GLU A 64 2.61 0.03 -32.59
C GLU A 64 2.46 -1.05 -33.66
N GLY A 65 2.51 -0.65 -34.92
CA GLY A 65 2.32 -1.56 -36.06
C GLY A 65 0.86 -1.76 -36.46
N LYS A 66 0.61 -2.60 -37.46
CA LYS A 66 -0.72 -2.89 -38.00
C LYS A 66 -0.94 -4.38 -38.21
N GLY A 67 -2.18 -4.83 -38.06
CA GLY A 67 -2.58 -6.22 -38.29
C GLY A 67 -1.84 -7.19 -37.37
N LYS A 68 -1.27 -8.26 -37.95
CA LYS A 68 -0.54 -9.30 -37.19
C LYS A 68 0.78 -8.83 -36.58
N ALA A 69 1.32 -7.70 -37.03
CA ALA A 69 2.54 -7.08 -36.49
C ALA A 69 2.27 -6.04 -35.41
N ARG A 70 1.01 -5.91 -34.95
CA ARG A 70 0.65 -4.99 -33.86
C ARG A 70 1.25 -5.47 -32.55
N LYS A 71 2.07 -4.64 -31.95
CA LYS A 71 2.67 -4.82 -30.62
C LYS A 71 2.01 -3.90 -29.63
N VAL A 72 1.76 -4.37 -28.41
CA VAL A 72 1.16 -3.57 -27.33
C VAL A 72 2.24 -3.26 -26.30
N TYR A 73 2.32 -2.02 -25.89
CA TYR A 73 3.27 -1.52 -24.90
C TYR A 73 2.54 -0.85 -23.74
N VAL A 74 3.14 -0.88 -22.57
CA VAL A 74 2.85 0.06 -21.48
C VAL A 74 3.82 1.23 -21.60
N SER A 75 3.31 2.43 -21.84
CA SER A 75 4.09 3.67 -21.82
C SER A 75 3.94 4.32 -20.44
N PHE A 76 5.03 4.73 -19.82
CA PHE A 76 5.06 5.31 -18.47
C PHE A 76 6.26 6.26 -18.34
N ILE A 77 6.25 7.11 -17.36
CA ILE A 77 7.26 8.13 -17.03
C ILE A 77 8.16 8.55 -18.21
N GLY A 78 7.93 9.73 -18.71
CA GLY A 78 8.66 10.24 -19.89
C GLY A 78 8.34 9.41 -21.13
N ASN A 79 9.37 8.86 -21.77
CA ASN A 79 9.24 8.06 -22.99
C ASN A 79 9.54 6.55 -22.75
N ASN A 80 9.58 6.11 -21.49
CA ASN A 80 9.80 4.70 -21.20
C ASN A 80 8.60 3.87 -21.65
N LYS A 81 8.86 2.72 -22.25
CA LYS A 81 7.82 1.76 -22.62
C LYS A 81 8.34 0.33 -22.57
N ILE A 82 7.45 -0.57 -22.19
CA ILE A 82 7.68 -1.99 -22.05
C ILE A 82 6.76 -2.71 -23.02
N LEU A 83 7.32 -3.59 -23.83
CA LEU A 83 6.55 -4.48 -24.70
C LEU A 83 5.83 -5.53 -23.86
N LEU A 84 4.51 -5.65 -24.02
CA LEU A 84 3.72 -6.69 -23.39
C LEU A 84 3.75 -8.01 -24.19
N PRO A 85 4.06 -9.14 -23.56
CA PRO A 85 3.87 -10.45 -24.15
C PRO A 85 2.42 -10.68 -24.55
N GLY A 86 2.17 -11.43 -25.63
CA GLY A 86 0.83 -11.77 -26.07
C GLY A 86 -0.03 -12.46 -25.02
N SER A 87 0.58 -13.28 -24.15
CA SER A 87 -0.08 -13.91 -23.00
C SER A 87 -0.62 -12.91 -21.99
N VAL A 88 0.13 -11.82 -21.71
CA VAL A 88 -0.31 -10.76 -20.81
C VAL A 88 -1.41 -9.93 -21.48
N VAL A 89 -1.23 -9.57 -22.76
CA VAL A 89 -2.24 -8.80 -23.53
C VAL A 89 -3.58 -9.53 -23.55
N ALA A 90 -3.57 -10.85 -23.72
CA ALA A 90 -4.80 -11.68 -23.75
C ALA A 90 -5.57 -11.68 -22.42
N ARG A 91 -4.90 -11.37 -21.31
CA ARG A 91 -5.49 -11.30 -19.97
C ARG A 91 -6.04 -9.91 -19.60
N ILE A 92 -5.85 -8.90 -20.45
CA ILE A 92 -6.34 -7.55 -20.16
C ILE A 92 -7.85 -7.52 -20.36
N LYS A 93 -8.59 -7.29 -19.25
CA LYS A 93 -10.04 -7.11 -19.27
C LYS A 93 -10.40 -5.84 -20.04
N ASN A 94 -11.39 -5.95 -20.94
CA ASN A 94 -11.90 -4.80 -21.69
C ASN A 94 -10.78 -3.97 -22.32
N ILE A 95 -9.82 -4.61 -22.97
CA ILE A 95 -8.62 -3.95 -23.53
C ILE A 95 -8.94 -2.71 -24.35
N ASP A 96 -10.07 -2.71 -25.08
CA ASP A 96 -10.50 -1.60 -25.92
C ASP A 96 -10.81 -0.30 -25.12
N GLU A 97 -11.03 -0.40 -23.81
CA GLU A 97 -11.20 0.76 -22.95
C GLU A 97 -9.87 1.49 -22.65
N TYR A 98 -8.75 0.79 -22.76
CA TYR A 98 -7.43 1.28 -22.35
C TYR A 98 -6.49 1.49 -23.54
N LEU A 99 -6.56 0.62 -24.55
CA LEU A 99 -5.58 0.58 -25.63
C LEU A 99 -5.78 1.75 -26.61
N ASP A 100 -4.72 2.55 -26.80
CA ASP A 100 -4.70 3.74 -27.64
C ASP A 100 -5.76 4.79 -27.23
N THR A 101 -6.10 4.85 -25.95
CA THR A 101 -7.03 5.82 -25.35
C THR A 101 -6.29 6.72 -24.35
N ASP A 102 -7.00 7.73 -23.83
CA ASP A 102 -6.47 8.60 -22.76
C ASP A 102 -6.68 8.03 -21.34
N LYS A 103 -7.27 6.84 -21.23
CA LYS A 103 -7.50 6.21 -19.94
C LYS A 103 -6.18 5.76 -19.32
N GLU A 104 -5.90 6.31 -18.15
CA GLU A 104 -4.67 6.01 -17.41
C GLU A 104 -4.79 4.70 -16.65
N ILE A 105 -3.65 4.03 -16.54
CA ILE A 105 -3.45 2.85 -15.70
C ILE A 105 -2.28 3.09 -14.73
N THR A 106 -2.16 2.22 -13.73
CA THR A 106 -0.96 2.10 -12.90
C THR A 106 -0.25 0.81 -13.27
N LEU A 107 1.02 0.91 -13.70
CA LEU A 107 1.90 -0.22 -13.89
C LEU A 107 2.52 -0.59 -12.54
N GLY A 108 2.39 -1.85 -12.13
CA GLY A 108 3.04 -2.44 -10.96
C GLY A 108 4.13 -3.43 -11.37
N VAL A 109 5.31 -3.31 -10.78
CA VAL A 109 6.42 -4.25 -11.00
C VAL A 109 7.12 -4.53 -9.67
N ARG A 110 7.30 -5.82 -9.37
CA ARG A 110 7.98 -6.20 -8.14
C ARG A 110 9.49 -5.98 -8.27
N PRO A 111 10.19 -5.66 -7.17
CA PRO A 111 11.64 -5.44 -7.19
C PRO A 111 12.46 -6.63 -7.73
N GLU A 112 11.99 -7.85 -7.52
CA GLU A 112 12.62 -9.09 -8.02
C GLU A 112 12.39 -9.37 -9.51
N ASP A 113 11.38 -8.73 -10.11
CA ASP A 113 11.06 -8.85 -11.55
C ASP A 113 11.78 -7.77 -12.38
N ILE A 114 12.74 -7.06 -11.78
CA ILE A 114 13.59 -6.08 -12.43
C ILE A 114 15.00 -6.62 -12.46
N HIS A 115 15.50 -6.90 -13.66
CA HIS A 115 16.76 -7.60 -13.90
C HIS A 115 17.86 -6.69 -14.42
N GLN A 116 19.08 -6.84 -13.87
CA GLN A 116 20.29 -6.13 -14.29
C GLN A 116 21.24 -7.05 -15.07
N ASP A 117 20.99 -8.34 -15.07
CA ASP A 117 21.88 -9.28 -15.75
C ASP A 117 21.78 -9.18 -17.28
N GLN A 118 22.94 -9.23 -17.94
CA GLN A 118 23.05 -9.03 -19.38
C GLN A 118 22.35 -10.14 -20.19
N ALA A 119 22.22 -11.34 -19.63
CA ALA A 119 21.58 -12.44 -20.31
C ALA A 119 20.06 -12.16 -20.45
N PHE A 120 19.43 -11.69 -19.39
CA PHE A 120 18.02 -11.29 -19.42
C PHE A 120 17.78 -10.07 -20.31
N ILE A 121 18.64 -9.04 -20.20
CA ILE A 121 18.57 -7.84 -21.04
C ILE A 121 18.64 -8.19 -22.53
N ASN A 122 19.53 -9.08 -22.92
CA ASN A 122 19.69 -9.51 -24.32
C ASN A 122 18.47 -10.27 -24.85
N THR A 123 17.76 -11.01 -24.00
CA THR A 123 16.54 -11.77 -24.41
C THR A 123 15.29 -10.90 -24.39
N SER A 124 15.30 -9.77 -23.69
CA SER A 124 14.13 -8.90 -23.49
C SER A 124 14.43 -7.42 -23.79
N PRO A 125 14.97 -7.11 -24.99
CA PRO A 125 15.46 -5.74 -25.31
C PRO A 125 14.34 -4.70 -25.32
N ASP A 126 13.11 -5.10 -25.64
CA ASP A 126 11.95 -4.20 -25.68
C ASP A 126 11.35 -3.90 -24.28
N THR A 127 11.99 -4.35 -23.19
CA THR A 127 11.57 -4.10 -21.80
C THR A 127 12.62 -3.36 -20.99
N VAL A 128 13.68 -2.87 -21.65
CA VAL A 128 14.82 -2.22 -21.00
C VAL A 128 14.55 -0.74 -20.76
N VAL A 129 14.87 -0.29 -19.56
CA VAL A 129 14.86 1.11 -19.14
C VAL A 129 16.21 1.52 -18.61
N LYS A 130 16.54 2.81 -18.71
CA LYS A 130 17.73 3.37 -18.10
C LYS A 130 17.40 3.98 -16.75
N ALA A 131 18.18 3.65 -15.73
CA ALA A 131 17.98 4.16 -14.40
C ALA A 131 19.30 4.55 -13.74
N ARG A 132 19.28 5.63 -12.98
CA ARG A 132 20.42 6.11 -12.19
C ARG A 132 20.33 5.59 -10.77
N ILE A 133 21.37 4.96 -10.29
CA ILE A 133 21.44 4.43 -8.92
C ILE A 133 21.62 5.57 -7.92
N GLU A 134 20.66 5.69 -7.00
CA GLU A 134 20.67 6.70 -5.93
C GLU A 134 21.10 6.13 -4.58
N VAL A 135 20.72 4.89 -4.26
CA VAL A 135 21.10 4.20 -3.02
C VAL A 135 21.41 2.74 -3.32
N ILE A 136 22.37 2.18 -2.59
CA ILE A 136 22.74 0.75 -2.65
C ILE A 136 22.67 0.18 -1.23
N GLU A 137 21.84 -0.82 -1.01
CA GLU A 137 21.74 -1.56 0.24
C GLU A 137 22.18 -3.01 0.04
N LYS A 138 23.30 -3.39 0.63
CA LYS A 138 23.84 -4.76 0.57
C LYS A 138 23.31 -5.57 1.75
N LEU A 139 22.40 -6.51 1.48
CA LEU A 139 21.74 -7.33 2.49
C LEU A 139 22.34 -8.74 2.63
N GLY A 140 23.55 -8.96 2.11
CA GLY A 140 24.26 -10.22 2.16
C GLY A 140 23.91 -11.13 0.98
N ALA A 141 22.76 -11.78 0.98
CA ALA A 141 22.34 -12.67 -0.11
C ALA A 141 21.90 -11.92 -1.37
N GLU A 142 21.34 -10.72 -1.20
CA GLU A 142 20.87 -9.84 -2.28
C GLU A 142 21.34 -8.41 -2.06
N THR A 143 21.30 -7.61 -3.12
CA THR A 143 21.51 -6.17 -3.06
C THR A 143 20.24 -5.48 -3.53
N GLN A 144 19.73 -4.54 -2.75
CA GLN A 144 18.65 -3.66 -3.15
C GLN A 144 19.22 -2.35 -3.65
N ILE A 145 18.76 -1.91 -4.81
CA ILE A 145 19.12 -0.63 -5.38
C ILE A 145 17.89 0.25 -5.52
N TYR A 146 18.03 1.49 -5.09
CA TYR A 146 17.04 2.52 -5.29
C TYR A 146 17.50 3.37 -6.47
N CYS A 147 16.69 3.39 -7.51
CA CYS A 147 17.02 4.02 -8.76
C CYS A 147 16.02 5.10 -9.13
N GLU A 148 16.49 6.12 -9.83
CA GLU A 148 15.65 7.10 -10.50
C GLU A 148 15.64 6.78 -11.99
N LEU A 149 14.45 6.65 -12.60
CA LEU A 149 14.33 6.46 -14.03
C LEU A 149 14.86 7.68 -14.77
N ASP A 150 15.71 7.45 -15.76
CA ASP A 150 16.24 8.53 -16.60
C ASP A 150 15.14 9.03 -17.54
N HIS A 151 14.79 10.29 -17.39
CA HIS A 151 13.90 10.99 -18.28
C HIS A 151 14.60 12.24 -18.82
N ALA A 152 14.51 12.45 -20.11
CA ALA A 152 15.22 13.50 -20.84
C ALA A 152 14.78 14.94 -20.48
N SER A 153 13.86 15.15 -19.55
CA SER A 153 13.37 16.47 -19.13
C SER A 153 14.04 16.93 -17.83
N LYS A 154 15.17 17.63 -17.95
CA LYS A 154 15.90 18.28 -16.87
C LYS A 154 15.22 19.49 -16.23
N GLU A 155 13.91 19.69 -16.37
CA GLU A 155 13.26 20.95 -15.99
C GLU A 155 12.41 20.90 -14.71
N SER A 156 12.29 19.79 -14.00
CA SER A 156 11.60 19.85 -12.69
C SER A 156 12.57 19.51 -11.56
N SER A 157 12.95 20.55 -10.83
CA SER A 157 13.69 20.47 -9.56
C SER A 157 12.84 19.94 -8.39
N VAL A 158 11.69 19.34 -8.67
CA VAL A 158 10.84 18.68 -7.68
C VAL A 158 11.17 17.20 -7.75
N ILE A 159 11.76 16.67 -6.70
CA ILE A 159 11.92 15.23 -6.48
C ILE A 159 10.50 14.65 -6.38
N ASP A 160 9.99 14.18 -7.50
CA ASP A 160 8.73 13.47 -7.53
C ASP A 160 9.02 11.99 -7.22
N ASN A 161 8.54 11.51 -6.08
CA ASN A 161 8.68 10.10 -5.67
C ASN A 161 8.10 9.12 -6.71
N SER A 162 7.38 9.62 -7.72
CA SER A 162 6.81 8.81 -8.81
C SER A 162 7.87 8.25 -9.77
N THR A 163 9.09 8.78 -9.77
CA THR A 163 10.20 8.35 -10.64
C THR A 163 11.15 7.35 -9.99
N GLN A 164 11.00 7.12 -8.69
CA GLN A 164 11.85 6.21 -7.94
C GLN A 164 11.35 4.78 -8.04
N MET A 165 12.29 3.85 -8.17
CA MET A 165 12.00 2.42 -8.14
C MET A 165 13.06 1.67 -7.34
N ILE A 166 12.66 0.50 -6.82
CA ILE A 166 13.53 -0.43 -6.12
C ILE A 166 13.72 -1.66 -7.00
N ALA A 167 14.94 -2.11 -7.18
CA ALA A 167 15.23 -3.39 -7.82
C ALA A 167 16.08 -4.27 -6.90
N LYS A 168 15.81 -5.58 -6.94
CA LYS A 168 16.63 -6.60 -6.29
C LYS A 168 17.60 -7.16 -7.31
N ILE A 169 18.87 -7.03 -7.03
CA ILE A 169 19.93 -7.53 -7.92
C ILE A 169 20.86 -8.49 -7.17
N SER A 170 21.69 -9.19 -7.93
CA SER A 170 22.68 -10.10 -7.36
C SER A 170 23.61 -9.36 -6.37
N SER A 171 23.88 -9.99 -5.22
CA SER A 171 24.85 -9.48 -4.24
C SER A 171 26.27 -9.35 -4.81
N ARG A 172 26.55 -9.99 -5.97
CA ARG A 172 27.84 -9.95 -6.66
C ARG A 172 27.89 -8.94 -7.81
N ALA A 173 26.81 -8.19 -8.04
CA ALA A 173 26.79 -7.16 -9.07
C ALA A 173 27.82 -6.06 -8.76
N ILE A 174 28.56 -5.66 -9.79
CA ILE A 174 29.53 -4.56 -9.70
C ILE A 174 28.80 -3.30 -10.12
N ILE A 175 28.45 -2.48 -9.16
CA ILE A 175 27.70 -1.23 -9.35
C ILE A 175 28.25 -0.15 -8.41
N ASN A 176 28.11 1.11 -8.80
CA ASN A 176 28.48 2.27 -7.97
C ASN A 176 27.31 3.25 -7.88
N LEU A 177 27.33 4.10 -6.87
CA LEU A 177 26.38 5.20 -6.74
C LEU A 177 26.49 6.13 -7.94
N LYS A 178 25.34 6.58 -8.43
CA LYS A 178 25.18 7.47 -9.59
C LYS A 178 25.50 6.84 -10.95
N ASP A 179 25.86 5.56 -10.99
CA ASP A 179 25.95 4.85 -12.26
C ASP A 179 24.57 4.86 -12.95
N ILE A 180 24.56 5.04 -14.26
CA ILE A 180 23.38 4.82 -15.11
C ILE A 180 23.49 3.41 -15.66
N ILE A 181 22.49 2.58 -15.34
CA ILE A 181 22.46 1.18 -15.72
C ILE A 181 21.22 0.86 -16.54
N ASP A 182 21.33 -0.19 -17.33
CA ASP A 182 20.18 -0.78 -18.02
C ASP A 182 19.51 -1.79 -17.09
N LEU A 183 18.18 -1.68 -16.95
CA LEU A 183 17.34 -2.58 -16.19
C LEU A 183 16.23 -3.10 -17.08
N ALA A 184 16.05 -4.41 -17.16
CA ALA A 184 14.99 -5.04 -17.93
C ALA A 184 13.86 -5.50 -16.99
N PHE A 185 12.62 -5.20 -17.35
CA PHE A 185 11.44 -5.64 -16.59
C PHE A 185 10.98 -6.99 -17.13
N ASP A 186 10.69 -7.95 -16.23
CA ASP A 186 10.01 -9.16 -16.63
C ASP A 186 8.54 -8.86 -16.94
N ALA A 187 8.25 -8.64 -18.21
CA ALA A 187 6.93 -8.28 -18.68
C ALA A 187 5.88 -9.40 -18.52
N HIS A 188 6.26 -10.63 -18.15
CA HIS A 188 5.34 -11.72 -17.81
C HIS A 188 4.77 -11.57 -16.39
N HIS A 189 5.50 -10.93 -15.48
CA HIS A 189 5.16 -10.78 -14.06
C HIS A 189 4.73 -9.36 -13.67
N ILE A 190 4.42 -8.49 -14.64
CA ILE A 190 3.89 -7.16 -14.36
C ILE A 190 2.44 -7.22 -13.92
N HIS A 191 2.02 -6.18 -13.20
CA HIS A 191 0.65 -5.94 -12.80
C HIS A 191 0.12 -4.66 -13.42
N LEU A 192 -1.15 -4.68 -13.81
CA LEU A 192 -1.83 -3.52 -14.40
C LEU A 192 -3.10 -3.23 -13.62
N PHE A 193 -3.23 -1.99 -13.15
CA PHE A 193 -4.38 -1.53 -12.39
C PHE A 193 -5.04 -0.35 -13.09
N ASP A 194 -6.36 -0.27 -13.04
CA ASP A 194 -7.10 0.91 -13.52
C ASP A 194 -6.70 2.14 -12.70
N GLY A 195 -6.36 3.23 -13.36
CA GLY A 195 -5.81 4.43 -12.71
C GLY A 195 -6.78 5.13 -11.76
N TYR A 196 -8.08 4.90 -11.93
CA TYR A 196 -9.12 5.52 -11.11
C TYR A 196 -9.67 4.60 -10.02
N THR A 197 -9.98 3.35 -10.37
CA THR A 197 -10.58 2.38 -9.44
C THR A 197 -9.55 1.66 -8.61
N GLU A 198 -8.29 1.68 -9.01
CA GLU A 198 -7.18 0.91 -8.43
C GLU A 198 -7.37 -0.62 -8.51
N ALA A 199 -8.39 -1.11 -9.20
CA ALA A 199 -8.64 -2.52 -9.40
C ALA A 199 -7.72 -3.11 -10.48
N THR A 200 -7.33 -4.38 -10.33
CA THR A 200 -6.57 -5.07 -11.39
C THR A 200 -7.38 -5.18 -12.68
N ILE A 201 -6.76 -4.87 -13.81
CA ILE A 201 -7.32 -5.08 -15.13
C ILE A 201 -6.84 -6.37 -15.79
N LEU A 202 -6.01 -7.16 -15.09
CA LEU A 202 -5.57 -8.47 -15.57
C LEU A 202 -6.49 -9.59 -15.04
N GLU A 203 -6.87 -10.51 -15.92
CA GLU A 203 -7.46 -11.77 -15.53
C GLU A 203 -6.39 -12.70 -14.97
N ARG A 204 -6.79 -13.66 -14.16
CA ARG A 204 -5.91 -14.72 -13.67
C ARG A 204 -5.60 -15.70 -14.78
N ASP A 205 -4.45 -16.39 -14.70
CA ASP A 205 -4.09 -17.39 -15.67
C ASP A 205 -5.06 -18.58 -15.66
N GLU A 206 -5.22 -19.26 -16.81
CA GLU A 206 -6.01 -20.49 -16.91
C GLU A 206 -5.43 -21.58 -15.99
N GLY A 207 -6.31 -22.23 -15.22
CA GLY A 207 -5.92 -23.26 -14.25
C GLY A 207 -5.77 -22.77 -12.82
N TYR A 208 -6.00 -21.49 -12.55
CA TYR A 208 -6.07 -20.97 -11.21
C TYR A 208 -7.30 -21.52 -10.47
N GLU A 209 -7.08 -22.32 -9.44
CA GLU A 209 -8.15 -22.74 -8.53
C GLU A 209 -8.50 -21.59 -7.58
N VAL A 210 -9.70 -21.05 -7.71
CA VAL A 210 -10.24 -20.09 -6.75
C VAL A 210 -10.52 -20.82 -5.43
N ILE A 211 -9.59 -20.74 -4.47
CA ILE A 211 -9.77 -21.33 -3.12
C ILE A 211 -10.62 -20.39 -2.23
N SER A 212 -11.37 -19.48 -2.78
CA SER A 212 -12.28 -18.60 -2.04
C SER A 212 -13.71 -19.13 -2.06
N GLU A 213 -13.93 -20.30 -1.50
CA GLU A 213 -15.27 -20.66 -1.05
C GLU A 213 -15.50 -19.98 0.31
N ASN A 214 -16.47 -19.10 0.41
CA ASN A 214 -17.04 -18.71 1.69
C ASN A 214 -17.72 -19.98 2.30
N ALA A 215 -18.00 -19.95 3.59
CA ALA A 215 -18.57 -21.09 4.33
C ALA A 215 -19.88 -21.67 3.74
N GLU A 216 -20.43 -21.05 2.70
CA GLU A 216 -21.63 -21.44 1.97
C GLU A 216 -21.36 -21.91 0.53
N GLY A 217 -20.10 -22.10 0.13
CA GLY A 217 -19.74 -22.62 -1.20
C GLY A 217 -19.87 -21.61 -2.35
N ALA A 218 -20.09 -20.34 -2.08
CA ALA A 218 -20.06 -19.30 -3.10
C ALA A 218 -18.67 -18.71 -3.26
N ALA A 219 -18.22 -18.52 -4.50
CA ALA A 219 -16.96 -17.84 -4.78
C ALA A 219 -16.97 -16.43 -4.19
N PHE A 220 -15.87 -16.02 -3.51
CA PHE A 220 -15.74 -14.64 -3.05
C PHE A 220 -15.72 -13.71 -4.26
N VAL A 221 -16.76 -12.89 -4.37
CA VAL A 221 -16.81 -11.80 -5.34
C VAL A 221 -16.34 -10.55 -4.60
N PRO A 222 -15.17 -9.98 -4.96
CA PRO A 222 -14.74 -8.73 -4.34
C PRO A 222 -15.79 -7.65 -4.60
N PRO A 223 -16.03 -6.75 -3.64
CA PRO A 223 -16.97 -5.65 -3.84
C PRO A 223 -16.53 -4.81 -5.04
N THR A 224 -17.48 -4.36 -5.81
CA THR A 224 -17.22 -3.46 -6.94
C THR A 224 -16.58 -2.16 -6.43
N PRO A 225 -15.84 -1.43 -7.27
CA PRO A 225 -15.26 -0.14 -6.90
C PRO A 225 -16.30 0.86 -6.37
N GLN A 226 -17.54 0.75 -6.84
CA GLN A 226 -18.65 1.60 -6.40
C GLN A 226 -19.15 1.20 -5.00
N GLU A 227 -19.23 -0.10 -4.72
CA GLU A 227 -19.56 -0.64 -3.40
C GLU A 227 -18.44 -0.36 -2.39
N MET A 228 -17.15 -0.52 -2.79
CA MET A 228 -16.01 -0.16 -1.95
C MET A 228 -16.03 1.32 -1.57
N ARG A 229 -16.35 2.23 -2.50
CA ARG A 229 -16.48 3.66 -2.21
C ARG A 229 -17.63 3.95 -1.26
N ALA A 230 -18.81 3.39 -1.51
CA ALA A 230 -19.96 3.56 -0.63
C ALA A 230 -19.66 3.05 0.78
N GLN A 231 -18.95 1.92 0.91
CA GLN A 231 -18.50 1.38 2.19
C GLN A 231 -17.45 2.27 2.86
N ILE A 232 -16.46 2.78 2.11
CA ILE A 232 -15.44 3.71 2.64
C ILE A 232 -16.08 5.00 3.13
N ASP A 233 -17.01 5.58 2.38
CA ASP A 233 -17.71 6.81 2.77
C ASP A 233 -18.57 6.58 4.01
N SER A 234 -19.27 5.45 4.09
CA SER A 234 -20.02 5.04 5.28
C SER A 234 -19.11 4.87 6.50
N ALA A 235 -17.96 4.21 6.34
CA ALA A 235 -16.99 4.02 7.41
C ALA A 235 -16.35 5.35 7.85
N ARG A 236 -16.09 6.29 6.93
CA ARG A 236 -15.61 7.64 7.26
C ARG A 236 -16.61 8.42 8.09
N ILE A 237 -17.91 8.31 7.78
CA ILE A 237 -18.97 8.94 8.56
C ILE A 237 -19.00 8.37 9.98
N VAL A 238 -19.03 7.03 10.12
CA VAL A 238 -18.99 6.35 11.43
C VAL A 238 -17.74 6.73 12.22
N THR A 239 -16.57 6.73 11.59
CA THR A 239 -15.31 7.11 12.25
C THR A 239 -15.33 8.58 12.70
N LYS A 240 -15.95 9.48 11.93
CA LYS A 240 -16.09 10.90 12.30
C LYS A 240 -17.03 11.07 13.48
N GLU A 241 -18.13 10.34 13.51
CA GLU A 241 -19.10 10.33 14.61
C GLU A 241 -18.49 9.75 15.90
N MET A 242 -17.78 8.61 15.81
CA MET A 242 -17.04 8.03 16.94
C MET A 242 -16.00 9.00 17.51
N LYS A 243 -15.20 9.65 16.67
CA LYS A 243 -14.23 10.66 17.11
C LYS A 243 -14.89 11.87 17.77
N ALA A 244 -16.06 12.28 17.27
CA ALA A 244 -16.84 13.36 17.87
C ALA A 244 -17.40 12.96 19.24
N GLN A 245 -17.89 11.71 19.37
CA GLN A 245 -18.38 11.17 20.64
C GLN A 245 -17.24 11.04 21.67
N MET A 246 -16.11 10.45 21.29
CA MET A 246 -14.93 10.35 22.17
C MET A 246 -14.45 11.72 22.67
N ARG A 247 -14.54 12.78 21.84
CA ARG A 247 -14.20 14.15 22.27
C ARG A 247 -15.20 14.68 23.28
N LYS A 248 -16.50 14.39 23.15
CA LYS A 248 -17.53 14.75 24.11
C LYS A 248 -17.33 14.04 25.45
N ASP A 249 -17.08 12.75 25.41
CA ASP A 249 -16.87 11.92 26.59
C ASP A 249 -15.61 12.36 27.36
N LYS A 250 -14.51 12.65 26.66
CA LYS A 250 -13.29 13.20 27.26
C LYS A 250 -13.49 14.57 27.88
N LYS A 251 -14.37 15.39 27.28
CA LYS A 251 -14.72 16.72 27.84
C LYS A 251 -15.61 16.60 29.07
N MET A 252 -16.54 15.63 29.09
CA MET A 252 -17.35 15.31 30.26
C MET A 252 -16.51 14.77 31.40
N ALA A 253 -15.63 13.78 31.14
CA ALA A 253 -14.73 13.23 32.14
C ALA A 253 -13.87 14.32 32.82
N LYS A 254 -13.27 15.22 32.02
CA LYS A 254 -12.53 16.37 32.59
C LYS A 254 -13.38 17.32 33.44
N ARG A 255 -14.65 17.52 33.08
CA ARG A 255 -15.57 18.37 33.87
C ARG A 255 -15.95 17.69 35.20
N THR A 256 -16.18 16.38 35.18
CA THR A 256 -16.49 15.61 36.39
C THR A 256 -15.29 15.58 37.34
N GLU A 257 -14.09 15.40 36.81
CA GLU A 257 -12.85 15.41 37.59
C GLU A 257 -12.58 16.80 38.23
N ALA A 258 -12.77 17.86 37.47
CA ALA A 258 -12.64 19.22 37.98
C ALA A 258 -13.71 19.59 39.04
N ALA A 259 -14.93 19.07 38.88
CA ALA A 259 -15.98 19.27 39.89
C ALA A 259 -15.68 18.48 41.17
N ALA A 260 -15.17 17.25 41.07
CA ALA A 260 -14.75 16.44 42.22
C ALA A 260 -13.58 17.10 42.98
N GLN A 261 -12.58 17.61 42.26
CA GLN A 261 -11.47 18.34 42.87
C GLN A 261 -11.93 19.61 43.58
N LYS A 262 -12.90 20.34 43.03
CA LYS A 262 -13.45 21.51 43.65
C LYS A 262 -14.23 21.21 44.95
N GLN A 263 -15.03 20.11 44.92
CA GLN A 263 -15.72 19.63 46.11
C GLN A 263 -14.74 19.19 47.21
N ALA A 264 -13.73 18.41 46.85
CA ALA A 264 -12.71 18.01 47.81
C ALA A 264 -11.93 19.20 48.41
N ALA A 265 -11.66 20.24 47.64
CA ALA A 265 -11.04 21.45 48.12
C ALA A 265 -11.96 22.27 49.08
N GLU A 266 -13.26 22.32 48.79
CA GLU A 266 -14.25 22.97 49.65
C GLU A 266 -14.46 22.22 51.01
N GLU A 267 -14.44 20.88 50.94
CA GLU A 267 -14.50 20.03 52.15
C GLU A 267 -13.24 20.17 53.01
N ALA A 268 -12.05 20.20 52.41
CA ALA A 268 -10.79 20.44 53.10
C ALA A 268 -10.74 21.84 53.78
N MET A 269 -11.20 22.89 53.13
CA MET A 269 -11.30 24.23 53.70
C MET A 269 -12.29 24.29 54.89
N LYS A 270 -13.40 23.54 54.79
CA LYS A 270 -14.35 23.45 55.93
C LYS A 270 -13.73 22.73 57.13
N ALA A 271 -13.05 21.63 56.90
CA ALA A 271 -12.37 20.88 57.97
C ALA A 271 -11.30 21.74 58.67
N GLU A 272 -10.47 22.47 57.92
CA GLU A 272 -9.48 23.41 58.45
C GLU A 272 -10.09 24.56 59.26
N SER A 273 -11.31 25.03 58.85
CA SER A 273 -12.01 26.10 59.60
C SER A 273 -12.66 25.59 60.89
N GLU A 274 -13.08 24.30 60.95
CA GLU A 274 -13.65 23.67 62.12
C GLU A 274 -12.52 23.37 63.17
N GLU A 275 -11.36 22.88 62.72
CA GLU A 275 -10.18 22.64 63.59
C GLU A 275 -9.68 23.94 64.25
N LYS A 276 -9.62 25.06 63.53
CA LYS A 276 -9.23 26.36 64.08
C LYS A 276 -10.26 26.95 65.06
N THR A 277 -11.52 26.55 64.97
CA THR A 277 -12.58 26.95 65.90
C THR A 277 -12.53 26.13 67.17
N GLU A 278 -12.12 24.87 67.13
CA GLU A 278 -11.93 24.02 68.29
C GLU A 278 -10.66 24.39 69.06
N GLU A 279 -9.51 24.65 68.40
CA GLU A 279 -8.29 25.15 69.06
C GLU A 279 -8.50 26.48 69.82
N ASN A 280 -9.25 27.42 69.26
CA ASN A 280 -9.58 28.69 69.91
C ASN A 280 -10.55 28.54 71.10
N ASN A 281 -11.35 27.46 71.17
CA ASN A 281 -12.24 27.19 72.31
C ASN A 281 -11.54 26.50 73.46
N ASP A 282 -10.48 25.73 73.22
CA ASP A 282 -9.69 25.09 74.29
C ASP A 282 -8.69 26.04 74.93
N GLU A 283 -8.10 27.01 74.20
CA GLU A 283 -7.26 28.05 74.82
C GLU A 283 -8.05 29.00 75.73
N ASN A 284 -9.38 29.15 75.56
CA ASN A 284 -10.21 29.98 76.45
C ASN A 284 -10.74 29.24 77.69
N LYS A 285 -10.51 27.91 77.81
CA LYS A 285 -10.89 27.17 79.02
C LYS A 285 -9.78 27.06 80.07
N ASP A 286 -8.55 27.29 79.69
CA ASP A 286 -7.39 27.26 80.62
C ASP A 286 -7.07 28.66 81.19
N ALA A 287 -7.92 29.69 80.94
CA ALA A 287 -7.76 31.06 81.38
C ALA A 287 -8.80 31.54 82.44
N GLU A 288 -9.60 30.61 83.09
CA GLU A 288 -10.44 30.95 84.26
C GLU A 288 -9.96 30.22 85.55
#